data_2ab32e2b39230718d614435285aee6b7
#
_entry.id   2ab32e2b39230718d614435285aee6b7
#
_cell.length_a   1.000
_cell.length_b   1.000
_cell.length_c   1.000
_cell.angle_alpha   90.00
_cell.angle_beta   90.00
_cell.angle_gamma   90.00
#
_symmetry.space_group_name_H-M   'P 1'
#
loop_
_entity.id
_entity.type
_entity.pdbx_description
1 polymer ?
#
loop_
_entity_poly.entity_id
_entity_poly.type
_entity_poly.pdbx_seq_one_letter_code
_entity_poly.pdbx_strand_id
1 'polypeptide(L)'
;MTWTIQLMAWYKIHKRSFPWRKSRDPYKIWLSEIILQQTRIAQGTPYYQSFIKNFPTVEALAAADEQQVLKLWQGLGYYSRARNLHHTAKAIVSDYNAVFPKTFTELCTLKGVGNYTASAISSICFDEPQAVVDGNVYRVLARYLGKDTPIDASYALKEFKALASELMGTESPGDFNQALMEFGALQCVPKNPLCDNCPFQKDCVAFNQNRIGQLPFKKNKIKVTDRYFNYLVFVTPDAKTFLSQRTAKGIWQHLYEFPLVESAQLLTFEELAKDPILFKYTDMNAAVLSKINEKPIKHKLSHQQLYITFWKINTEQLLGVVIDENKIHNYPVPIVLQKFIENFYTLKT
;
A
#
# COMPACT_ATOMS: atom_id res chain seq x y z
N MET A 1 35.31 -10.38 15.44
CA MET A 1 34.38 -10.67 14.28
C MET A 1 33.71 -9.36 13.95
N THR A 2 33.73 -8.91 12.70
CA THR A 2 33.08 -7.65 12.31
C THR A 2 31.56 -7.72 12.51
N TRP A 3 30.91 -6.58 12.68
CA TRP A 3 29.46 -6.48 12.84
C TRP A 3 28.72 -7.20 11.70
N THR A 4 29.16 -6.99 10.48
CA THR A 4 28.57 -7.58 9.26
C THR A 4 28.68 -9.10 9.25
N ILE A 5 29.83 -9.67 9.64
CA ILE A 5 30.01 -11.12 9.72
C ILE A 5 29.02 -11.73 10.75
N GLN A 6 28.80 -11.06 11.87
CA GLN A 6 27.83 -11.51 12.89
C GLN A 6 26.40 -11.42 12.35
N LEU A 7 26.04 -10.33 11.64
CA LEU A 7 24.73 -10.17 11.01
C LEU A 7 24.47 -11.26 9.98
N MET A 8 25.44 -11.56 9.12
CA MET A 8 25.30 -12.59 8.10
C MET A 8 25.22 -14.00 8.70
N ALA A 9 25.95 -14.28 9.78
CA ALA A 9 25.83 -15.53 10.51
C ALA A 9 24.44 -15.69 11.13
N TRP A 10 23.92 -14.63 11.77
CA TRP A 10 22.57 -14.60 12.30
C TRP A 10 21.52 -14.83 11.19
N TYR A 11 21.67 -14.14 10.06
CA TYR A 11 20.75 -14.22 8.92
C TYR A 11 20.67 -15.63 8.32
N LYS A 12 21.78 -16.33 8.17
CA LYS A 12 21.81 -17.71 7.68
C LYS A 12 20.92 -18.65 8.50
N ILE A 13 20.83 -18.42 9.81
CA ILE A 13 20.05 -19.27 10.73
C ILE A 13 18.57 -18.85 10.77
N HIS A 14 18.28 -17.54 10.73
CA HIS A 14 16.95 -17.00 11.06
C HIS A 14 16.15 -16.53 9.86
N LYS A 15 16.74 -16.48 8.66
CA LYS A 15 16.05 -15.96 7.45
C LYS A 15 14.79 -16.75 7.15
N ARG A 16 13.69 -16.03 6.95
CA ARG A 16 12.43 -16.61 6.48
C ARG A 16 12.49 -16.88 4.99
N SER A 17 11.81 -17.93 4.54
CA SER A 17 11.66 -18.24 3.12
C SER A 17 10.42 -17.54 2.56
N PHE A 18 10.60 -16.79 1.47
CA PHE A 18 9.53 -16.12 0.75
C PHE A 18 9.58 -16.44 -0.74
N PRO A 19 8.44 -16.45 -1.47
CA PRO A 19 8.43 -16.78 -2.90
C PRO A 19 9.38 -15.91 -3.74
N TRP A 20 9.44 -14.61 -3.44
CA TRP A 20 10.30 -13.63 -4.15
C TRP A 20 11.80 -13.76 -3.82
N ARG A 21 12.17 -14.41 -2.71
CA ARG A 21 13.57 -14.65 -2.33
C ARG A 21 14.21 -15.84 -3.02
N LYS A 22 13.44 -16.61 -3.83
CA LYS A 22 13.93 -17.78 -4.57
C LYS A 22 14.56 -17.44 -5.92
N SER A 23 14.55 -16.17 -6.31
CA SER A 23 15.00 -15.70 -7.61
C SER A 23 15.62 -14.31 -7.48
N ARG A 24 16.54 -13.99 -8.40
CA ARG A 24 17.08 -12.64 -8.63
C ARG A 24 16.43 -11.95 -9.83
N ASP A 25 15.32 -12.45 -10.32
CA ASP A 25 14.54 -11.87 -11.41
C ASP A 25 14.02 -10.48 -10.99
N PRO A 26 14.44 -9.40 -11.69
CA PRO A 26 14.10 -8.04 -11.29
C PRO A 26 12.61 -7.75 -11.35
N TYR A 27 11.85 -8.38 -12.24
CA TYR A 27 10.39 -8.26 -12.26
C TYR A 27 9.77 -8.80 -10.97
N LYS A 28 10.18 -9.98 -10.52
CA LYS A 28 9.65 -10.62 -9.31
C LYS A 28 10.03 -9.87 -8.03
N ILE A 29 11.27 -9.39 -7.97
CA ILE A 29 11.74 -8.57 -6.84
C ILE A 29 10.99 -7.24 -6.82
N TRP A 30 10.92 -6.51 -7.95
CA TRP A 30 10.18 -5.25 -8.03
C TRP A 30 8.72 -5.40 -7.63
N LEU A 31 8.01 -6.41 -8.16
CA LEU A 31 6.62 -6.68 -7.81
C LEU A 31 6.44 -6.90 -6.30
N SER A 32 7.33 -7.68 -5.67
CA SER A 32 7.29 -7.92 -4.23
C SER A 32 7.53 -6.63 -3.44
N GLU A 33 8.50 -5.82 -3.84
CA GLU A 33 8.82 -4.56 -3.16
C GLU A 33 7.65 -3.57 -3.22
N ILE A 34 6.96 -3.46 -4.36
CA ILE A 34 5.79 -2.58 -4.50
C ILE A 34 4.59 -3.10 -3.68
N ILE A 35 4.31 -4.40 -3.71
CA ILE A 35 3.20 -5.01 -2.95
C ILE A 35 3.43 -4.84 -1.44
N LEU A 36 4.66 -5.02 -0.98
CA LEU A 36 5.00 -4.99 0.44
C LEU A 36 5.19 -3.59 1.02
N GLN A 37 5.20 -2.53 0.20
CA GLN A 37 5.19 -1.16 0.72
C GLN A 37 3.98 -0.95 1.64
N GLN A 38 4.23 -0.69 2.93
CA GLN A 38 3.20 -0.50 3.97
C GLN A 38 2.17 -1.66 4.09
N THR A 39 2.54 -2.86 3.62
CA THR A 39 1.72 -4.08 3.69
C THR A 39 2.48 -5.16 4.45
N ARG A 40 1.81 -5.83 5.39
CA ARG A 40 2.40 -6.96 6.12
C ARG A 40 2.63 -8.13 5.17
N ILE A 41 3.70 -8.89 5.38
CA ILE A 41 4.07 -10.05 4.55
C ILE A 41 2.91 -11.05 4.42
N ALA A 42 2.27 -11.42 5.53
CA ALA A 42 1.14 -12.35 5.51
C ALA A 42 -0.02 -11.86 4.63
N GLN A 43 -0.28 -10.55 4.58
CA GLN A 43 -1.29 -9.95 3.73
C GLN A 43 -0.81 -9.85 2.27
N GLY A 44 0.46 -9.48 2.03
CA GLY A 44 0.99 -9.26 0.68
C GLY A 44 1.27 -10.54 -0.10
N THR A 45 1.62 -11.65 0.58
CA THR A 45 2.01 -12.91 -0.07
C THR A 45 0.92 -13.47 -1.02
N PRO A 46 -0.37 -13.56 -0.64
CA PRO A 46 -1.41 -14.01 -1.56
C PRO A 46 -1.55 -13.12 -2.81
N TYR A 47 -1.39 -11.81 -2.65
CA TYR A 47 -1.44 -10.88 -3.78
C TYR A 47 -0.24 -11.06 -4.71
N TYR A 48 0.96 -11.19 -4.17
CA TYR A 48 2.15 -11.50 -4.98
C TYR A 48 1.94 -12.77 -5.81
N GLN A 49 1.46 -13.85 -5.19
CA GLN A 49 1.19 -15.11 -5.88
C GLN A 49 0.12 -14.95 -6.96
N SER A 50 -0.95 -14.20 -6.68
CA SER A 50 -2.01 -13.90 -7.64
C SER A 50 -1.49 -13.08 -8.82
N PHE A 51 -0.65 -12.07 -8.57
CA PHE A 51 -0.04 -11.25 -9.62
C PHE A 51 0.87 -12.09 -10.51
N ILE A 52 1.76 -12.90 -9.94
CA ILE A 52 2.66 -13.78 -10.72
C ILE A 52 1.87 -14.81 -11.54
N LYS A 53 0.74 -15.31 -11.01
CA LYS A 53 -0.12 -16.24 -11.73
C LYS A 53 -0.80 -15.59 -12.95
N ASN A 54 -1.31 -14.36 -12.79
CA ASN A 54 -2.05 -13.66 -13.84
C ASN A 54 -1.12 -12.89 -14.80
N PHE A 55 0.01 -12.40 -14.30
CA PHE A 55 0.99 -11.61 -15.03
C PHE A 55 2.39 -12.17 -14.74
N PRO A 56 2.78 -13.30 -15.39
CA PRO A 56 4.05 -14.00 -15.10
C PRO A 56 5.29 -13.21 -15.54
N THR A 57 5.13 -12.23 -16.43
CA THR A 57 6.21 -11.38 -16.95
C THR A 57 5.80 -9.90 -16.94
N VAL A 58 6.78 -9.01 -17.12
CA VAL A 58 6.53 -7.56 -17.19
C VAL A 58 5.69 -7.19 -18.41
N GLU A 59 5.85 -7.92 -19.53
CA GLU A 59 5.06 -7.75 -20.76
C GLU A 59 3.60 -8.12 -20.51
N ALA A 60 3.33 -9.23 -19.84
CA ALA A 60 1.97 -9.63 -19.49
C ALA A 60 1.29 -8.59 -18.59
N LEU A 61 2.02 -8.01 -17.64
CA LEU A 61 1.50 -6.93 -16.81
C LEU A 61 1.28 -5.64 -17.61
N ALA A 62 2.19 -5.31 -18.53
CA ALA A 62 2.08 -4.11 -19.38
C ALA A 62 0.88 -4.17 -20.34
N ALA A 63 0.61 -5.36 -20.88
CA ALA A 63 -0.50 -5.60 -21.82
C ALA A 63 -1.89 -5.68 -21.15
N ALA A 64 -1.95 -5.82 -19.84
CA ALA A 64 -3.21 -5.92 -19.10
C ALA A 64 -4.00 -4.60 -19.13
N ASP A 65 -5.32 -4.70 -18.96
CA ASP A 65 -6.14 -3.53 -18.68
C ASP A 65 -5.92 -3.03 -17.25
N GLU A 66 -5.90 -1.71 -17.06
CA GLU A 66 -5.73 -1.11 -15.74
C GLU A 66 -6.79 -1.60 -14.75
N GLN A 67 -8.02 -1.82 -15.20
CA GLN A 67 -9.09 -2.34 -14.35
C GLN A 67 -8.79 -3.75 -13.82
N GLN A 68 -8.19 -4.62 -14.65
CA GLN A 68 -7.75 -5.96 -14.20
C GLN A 68 -6.68 -5.85 -13.13
N VAL A 69 -5.68 -4.98 -13.33
CA VAL A 69 -4.61 -4.74 -12.34
C VAL A 69 -5.19 -4.19 -11.03
N LEU A 70 -6.08 -3.20 -11.10
CA LEU A 70 -6.73 -2.62 -9.93
C LEU A 70 -7.66 -3.63 -9.22
N LYS A 71 -8.31 -4.51 -9.97
CA LYS A 71 -9.15 -5.58 -9.42
C LYS A 71 -8.32 -6.60 -8.63
N LEU A 72 -7.19 -7.04 -9.17
CA LEU A 72 -6.26 -7.93 -8.46
C LEU A 72 -5.62 -7.25 -7.23
N TRP A 73 -5.50 -5.92 -7.25
CA TRP A 73 -4.96 -5.13 -6.13
C TRP A 73 -5.98 -4.85 -5.04
N GLN A 74 -7.25 -5.11 -5.30
CA GLN A 74 -8.37 -4.73 -4.41
C GLN A 74 -8.16 -5.29 -2.99
N GLY A 75 -8.22 -4.40 -1.99
CA GLY A 75 -8.00 -4.73 -0.58
C GLY A 75 -6.60 -4.43 -0.03
N LEU A 76 -5.57 -4.23 -0.86
CA LEU A 76 -4.22 -3.85 -0.39
C LEU A 76 -4.11 -2.39 0.05
N GLY A 77 -4.98 -1.51 -0.47
CA GLY A 77 -4.88 -0.07 -0.24
C GLY A 77 -3.75 0.61 -1.02
N TYR A 78 -3.66 1.95 -0.89
CA TYR A 78 -2.64 2.76 -1.60
C TYR A 78 -2.59 2.44 -3.10
N TYR A 79 -3.72 2.54 -3.78
CA TYR A 79 -3.91 2.13 -5.18
C TYR A 79 -3.03 2.88 -6.18
N SER A 80 -2.47 4.03 -5.80
CA SER A 80 -1.43 4.68 -6.59
C SER A 80 -0.22 3.78 -6.86
N ARG A 81 0.08 2.82 -5.96
CA ARG A 81 1.12 1.82 -6.19
C ARG A 81 0.79 0.92 -7.38
N ALA A 82 -0.45 0.41 -7.45
CA ALA A 82 -0.91 -0.43 -8.57
C ALA A 82 -0.89 0.33 -9.90
N ARG A 83 -1.36 1.58 -9.92
CA ARG A 83 -1.31 2.43 -11.12
C ARG A 83 0.13 2.72 -11.56
N ASN A 84 1.00 3.06 -10.61
CA ASN A 84 2.41 3.28 -10.91
C ASN A 84 3.11 1.98 -11.37
N LEU A 85 2.81 0.84 -10.74
CA LEU A 85 3.29 -0.48 -11.14
C LEU A 85 2.91 -0.75 -12.62
N HIS A 86 1.66 -0.58 -12.98
CA HIS A 86 1.18 -0.80 -14.35
C HIS A 86 1.78 0.20 -15.36
N HIS A 87 1.85 1.49 -15.00
CA HIS A 87 2.50 2.50 -15.83
C HIS A 87 3.98 2.16 -16.06
N THR A 88 4.69 1.76 -15.02
CA THR A 88 6.12 1.42 -15.10
C THR A 88 6.36 0.12 -15.87
N ALA A 89 5.45 -0.88 -15.76
CA ALA A 89 5.53 -2.06 -16.62
C ALA A 89 5.46 -1.68 -18.10
N LYS A 90 4.56 -0.77 -18.49
CA LYS A 90 4.46 -0.25 -19.86
C LYS A 90 5.72 0.46 -20.29
N ALA A 91 6.28 1.32 -19.44
CA ALA A 91 7.54 2.02 -19.75
C ALA A 91 8.73 1.06 -19.89
N ILE A 92 8.83 0.02 -19.05
CA ILE A 92 9.89 -1.00 -19.19
C ILE A 92 9.77 -1.73 -20.53
N VAL A 93 8.56 -2.05 -20.98
CA VAL A 93 8.36 -2.70 -22.27
C VAL A 93 8.67 -1.76 -23.43
N SER A 94 8.17 -0.51 -23.41
CA SER A 94 8.31 0.43 -24.53
C SER A 94 9.70 1.05 -24.62
N ASP A 95 10.28 1.47 -23.51
CA ASP A 95 11.48 2.31 -23.48
C ASP A 95 12.75 1.50 -23.22
N TYR A 96 12.61 0.30 -22.63
CA TYR A 96 13.72 -0.58 -22.25
C TYR A 96 13.63 -1.99 -22.88
N ASN A 97 12.78 -2.21 -23.89
CA ASN A 97 12.62 -3.52 -24.58
C ASN A 97 12.36 -4.68 -23.59
N ALA A 98 11.53 -4.47 -22.58
CA ALA A 98 11.22 -5.42 -21.51
C ALA A 98 12.42 -5.81 -20.62
N VAL A 99 13.56 -5.13 -20.72
CA VAL A 99 14.75 -5.34 -19.88
C VAL A 99 14.77 -4.32 -18.75
N PHE A 100 14.87 -4.77 -17.51
CA PHE A 100 14.96 -3.85 -16.37
C PHE A 100 16.27 -3.07 -16.38
N PRO A 101 16.24 -1.75 -16.08
CA PRO A 101 17.45 -0.98 -15.80
C PRO A 101 18.24 -1.62 -14.66
N LYS A 102 19.57 -1.58 -14.73
CA LYS A 102 20.43 -2.30 -13.79
C LYS A 102 20.95 -1.42 -12.67
N THR A 103 21.05 -0.11 -12.90
CA THR A 103 21.66 0.82 -11.96
C THR A 103 20.60 1.50 -11.09
N PHE A 104 20.97 1.85 -9.87
CA PHE A 104 20.15 2.64 -8.95
C PHE A 104 19.63 3.93 -9.60
N THR A 105 20.49 4.63 -10.33
CA THR A 105 20.15 5.90 -10.96
C THR A 105 19.06 5.74 -12.01
N GLU A 106 19.20 4.77 -12.90
CA GLU A 106 18.19 4.47 -13.92
C GLU A 106 16.87 3.98 -13.29
N LEU A 107 16.95 3.10 -12.30
CA LEU A 107 15.75 2.62 -11.58
C LEU A 107 14.96 3.76 -10.93
N CYS A 108 15.64 4.79 -10.40
CA CYS A 108 15.00 5.96 -9.81
C CYS A 108 14.21 6.81 -10.83
N THR A 109 14.46 6.68 -12.14
CA THR A 109 13.68 7.38 -13.18
C THR A 109 12.30 6.77 -13.38
N LEU A 110 12.10 5.52 -12.98
CA LEU A 110 10.85 4.79 -13.16
C LEU A 110 9.77 5.30 -12.18
N LYS A 111 8.57 5.50 -12.68
CA LYS A 111 7.46 6.03 -11.89
C LYS A 111 7.07 5.11 -10.74
N GLY A 112 7.07 5.62 -9.51
CA GLY A 112 6.76 4.85 -8.31
C GLY A 112 7.90 4.00 -7.77
N VAL A 113 9.09 4.09 -8.39
CA VAL A 113 10.34 3.52 -7.89
C VAL A 113 11.13 4.62 -7.19
N GLY A 114 11.06 4.63 -5.86
CA GLY A 114 11.83 5.56 -5.03
C GLY A 114 13.18 4.98 -4.61
N ASN A 115 13.97 5.78 -3.87
CA ASN A 115 15.30 5.40 -3.38
C ASN A 115 15.34 4.00 -2.74
N TYR A 116 14.36 3.67 -1.89
CA TYR A 116 14.28 2.35 -1.25
C TYR A 116 14.15 1.23 -2.30
N THR A 117 13.14 1.31 -3.16
CA THR A 117 12.86 0.26 -4.16
C THR A 117 14.00 0.13 -5.17
N ALA A 118 14.57 1.26 -5.62
CA ALA A 118 15.73 1.25 -6.51
C ALA A 118 16.95 0.59 -5.86
N SER A 119 17.26 0.93 -4.60
CA SER A 119 18.37 0.29 -3.86
C SER A 119 18.13 -1.21 -3.66
N ALA A 120 16.89 -1.64 -3.38
CA ALA A 120 16.56 -3.04 -3.22
C ALA A 120 16.76 -3.82 -4.53
N ILE A 121 16.22 -3.32 -5.65
CA ILE A 121 16.35 -3.98 -6.96
C ILE A 121 17.81 -4.02 -7.40
N SER A 122 18.51 -2.88 -7.38
CA SER A 122 19.90 -2.80 -7.87
C SER A 122 20.84 -3.67 -7.05
N SER A 123 20.66 -3.73 -5.73
CA SER A 123 21.51 -4.56 -4.87
C SER A 123 21.19 -6.05 -4.94
N ILE A 124 19.89 -6.42 -4.96
CA ILE A 124 19.47 -7.83 -4.93
C ILE A 124 19.66 -8.49 -6.30
N CYS A 125 19.33 -7.78 -7.39
CA CYS A 125 19.33 -8.35 -8.73
C CYS A 125 20.67 -8.17 -9.46
N PHE A 126 21.38 -7.07 -9.18
CA PHE A 126 22.54 -6.65 -9.98
C PHE A 126 23.81 -6.43 -9.16
N ASP A 127 23.79 -6.75 -7.88
CA ASP A 127 24.93 -6.63 -6.94
C ASP A 127 25.53 -5.21 -6.86
N GLU A 128 24.74 -4.16 -7.19
CA GLU A 128 25.17 -2.78 -7.02
C GLU A 128 25.27 -2.45 -5.52
N PRO A 129 26.35 -1.83 -5.01
CA PRO A 129 26.57 -1.56 -3.59
C PRO A 129 25.69 -0.42 -3.08
N GLN A 130 24.38 -0.63 -3.10
CA GLN A 130 23.36 0.31 -2.62
C GLN A 130 22.75 -0.18 -1.31
N ALA A 131 22.92 0.60 -0.25
CA ALA A 131 22.29 0.30 1.03
C ALA A 131 20.79 0.64 0.99
N VAL A 132 19.98 -0.26 1.53
CA VAL A 132 18.53 -0.10 1.73
C VAL A 132 18.26 0.46 3.13
N VAL A 133 17.40 1.47 3.23
CA VAL A 133 16.95 2.03 4.51
C VAL A 133 15.43 2.07 4.56
N ASP A 134 14.86 1.12 5.31
CA ASP A 134 13.44 1.08 5.65
C ASP A 134 13.21 1.35 7.14
N GLY A 135 11.98 1.26 7.62
CA GLY A 135 11.68 1.44 9.04
C GLY A 135 12.38 0.44 9.97
N ASN A 136 12.74 -0.75 9.48
CA ASN A 136 13.50 -1.73 10.25
C ASN A 136 14.97 -1.31 10.36
N VAL A 137 15.56 -0.91 9.25
CA VAL A 137 16.95 -0.46 9.16
C VAL A 137 17.16 0.80 10.00
N TYR A 138 16.27 1.80 9.88
CA TYR A 138 16.30 2.98 10.76
C TYR A 138 16.34 2.59 12.23
N ARG A 139 15.49 1.66 12.64
CA ARG A 139 15.41 1.23 14.05
C ARG A 139 16.65 0.51 14.52
N VAL A 140 17.17 -0.44 13.71
CA VAL A 140 18.38 -1.19 14.05
C VAL A 140 19.56 -0.25 14.20
N LEU A 141 19.81 0.59 13.20
CA LEU A 141 20.96 1.49 13.21
C LEU A 141 20.85 2.58 14.29
N ALA A 142 19.64 3.17 14.47
CA ALA A 142 19.43 4.15 15.53
C ALA A 142 19.71 3.55 16.91
N ARG A 143 19.25 2.32 17.18
CA ARG A 143 19.51 1.65 18.46
C ARG A 143 20.95 1.20 18.63
N TYR A 144 21.49 0.52 17.62
CA TYR A 144 22.84 0.00 17.69
C TYR A 144 23.88 1.11 17.86
N LEU A 145 23.80 2.17 17.03
CA LEU A 145 24.75 3.29 17.04
C LEU A 145 24.34 4.43 17.98
N GLY A 146 23.21 4.36 18.67
CA GLY A 146 22.73 5.41 19.57
C GLY A 146 22.36 6.72 18.88
N LYS A 147 21.86 6.68 17.63
CA LYS A 147 21.58 7.88 16.83
C LYS A 147 20.27 8.55 17.22
N ASP A 148 20.35 9.82 17.59
CA ASP A 148 19.21 10.67 17.96
C ASP A 148 18.59 11.41 16.78
N THR A 149 19.12 11.25 15.57
CA THR A 149 18.58 11.84 14.35
C THR A 149 17.13 11.44 14.15
N PRO A 150 16.18 12.42 14.08
CA PRO A 150 14.78 12.11 13.81
C PRO A 150 14.65 11.43 12.45
N ILE A 151 14.09 10.23 12.41
CA ILE A 151 14.01 9.45 11.16
C ILE A 151 13.05 10.06 10.13
N ASP A 152 12.26 11.06 10.51
CA ASP A 152 11.38 11.87 9.66
C ASP A 152 11.98 13.25 9.30
N ALA A 153 13.25 13.48 9.61
CA ALA A 153 13.99 14.64 9.12
C ALA A 153 14.41 14.45 7.65
N SER A 154 14.45 15.53 6.88
CA SER A 154 14.76 15.49 5.43
C SER A 154 16.18 14.93 5.14
N TYR A 155 17.11 15.08 6.04
CA TYR A 155 18.49 14.59 5.90
C TYR A 155 18.71 13.17 6.46
N ALA A 156 17.74 12.61 7.20
CA ALA A 156 17.89 11.32 7.87
C ALA A 156 18.21 10.17 6.90
N LEU A 157 17.54 10.13 5.73
CA LEU A 157 17.81 9.10 4.72
C LEU A 157 19.27 9.10 4.27
N LYS A 158 19.85 10.28 4.03
CA LYS A 158 21.27 10.41 3.60
C LYS A 158 22.22 9.91 4.69
N GLU A 159 21.99 10.29 5.95
CA GLU A 159 22.82 9.86 7.08
C GLU A 159 22.74 8.34 7.28
N PHE A 160 21.54 7.80 7.40
CA PHE A 160 21.37 6.36 7.66
C PHE A 160 21.79 5.48 6.48
N LYS A 161 21.66 5.97 5.24
CA LYS A 161 22.20 5.27 4.06
C LYS A 161 23.72 5.21 4.09
N ALA A 162 24.40 6.30 4.47
CA ALA A 162 25.85 6.31 4.64
C ALA A 162 26.31 5.32 5.72
N LEU A 163 25.65 5.30 6.89
CA LEU A 163 25.94 4.36 7.97
C LEU A 163 25.74 2.90 7.54
N ALA A 164 24.64 2.61 6.83
CA ALA A 164 24.38 1.27 6.32
C ALA A 164 25.41 0.85 5.26
N SER A 165 25.84 1.77 4.39
CA SER A 165 26.88 1.51 3.39
C SER A 165 28.25 1.24 4.00
N GLU A 166 28.60 1.96 5.05
CA GLU A 166 29.84 1.72 5.80
C GLU A 166 29.85 0.31 6.44
N LEU A 167 28.72 -0.09 7.04
CA LEU A 167 28.59 -1.42 7.66
C LEU A 167 28.52 -2.56 6.62
N MET A 168 28.09 -2.29 5.40
CA MET A 168 27.98 -3.31 4.33
C MET A 168 29.36 -3.89 3.98
N GLY A 169 30.38 -3.05 3.92
CA GLY A 169 31.73 -3.47 3.58
C GLY A 169 31.81 -4.14 2.19
N THR A 170 32.40 -5.33 2.14
CA THR A 170 32.63 -6.13 0.90
C THR A 170 31.63 -7.27 0.72
N GLU A 171 30.62 -7.38 1.59
CA GLU A 171 29.61 -8.42 1.50
C GLU A 171 28.69 -8.22 0.29
N SER A 172 27.98 -9.30 -0.12
CA SER A 172 26.94 -9.21 -1.13
C SER A 172 25.90 -8.16 -0.73
N PRO A 173 25.73 -7.07 -1.51
CA PRO A 173 24.84 -5.98 -1.13
C PRO A 173 23.39 -6.43 -0.92
N GLY A 174 22.91 -7.33 -1.79
CA GLY A 174 21.55 -7.86 -1.69
C GLY A 174 21.34 -8.68 -0.42
N ASP A 175 22.29 -9.56 -0.08
CA ASP A 175 22.18 -10.38 1.14
C ASP A 175 22.33 -9.55 2.41
N PHE A 176 23.25 -8.58 2.41
CA PHE A 176 23.40 -7.63 3.52
C PHE A 176 22.10 -6.85 3.78
N ASN A 177 21.51 -6.26 2.75
CA ASN A 177 20.28 -5.51 2.86
C ASN A 177 19.13 -6.39 3.39
N GLN A 178 18.98 -7.59 2.85
CA GLN A 178 17.97 -8.54 3.32
C GLN A 178 18.23 -8.95 4.78
N ALA A 179 19.47 -9.19 5.16
CA ALA A 179 19.85 -9.56 6.54
C ALA A 179 19.52 -8.43 7.53
N LEU A 180 19.84 -7.18 7.19
CA LEU A 180 19.59 -6.03 8.05
C LEU A 180 18.10 -5.75 8.24
N MET A 181 17.32 -5.83 7.16
CA MET A 181 15.85 -5.71 7.24
C MET A 181 15.23 -6.86 8.06
N GLU A 182 15.68 -8.10 7.84
CA GLU A 182 15.18 -9.29 8.55
C GLU A 182 15.52 -9.23 10.03
N PHE A 183 16.73 -8.76 10.38
CA PHE A 183 17.15 -8.55 11.77
C PHE A 183 16.24 -7.54 12.48
N GLY A 184 15.92 -6.45 11.81
CA GLY A 184 14.95 -5.48 12.33
C GLY A 184 13.54 -6.06 12.49
N ALA A 185 13.13 -6.96 11.59
CA ALA A 185 11.80 -7.55 11.61
C ALA A 185 11.63 -8.65 12.68
N LEU A 186 12.69 -9.38 13.03
CA LEU A 186 12.63 -10.56 13.91
C LEU A 186 13.30 -10.36 15.24
N GLN A 187 14.47 -9.74 15.28
CA GLN A 187 15.31 -9.59 16.47
C GLN A 187 15.10 -8.23 17.16
N CYS A 188 15.40 -7.15 16.43
CA CYS A 188 15.29 -5.79 16.92
C CYS A 188 13.89 -5.19 16.63
N VAL A 189 12.84 -5.86 17.07
CA VAL A 189 11.44 -5.46 16.82
C VAL A 189 11.07 -4.15 17.53
N PRO A 190 9.98 -3.44 17.10
CA PRO A 190 9.63 -2.13 17.66
C PRO A 190 9.37 -2.13 19.16
N LYS A 191 8.60 -3.12 19.65
CA LYS A 191 8.24 -3.28 21.06
C LYS A 191 8.83 -4.59 21.58
N ASN A 192 9.43 -4.55 22.76
CA ASN A 192 10.03 -5.70 23.42
C ASN A 192 10.99 -6.50 22.50
N PRO A 193 12.06 -5.86 21.96
CA PRO A 193 13.04 -6.57 21.15
C PRO A 193 13.75 -7.66 21.96
N LEU A 194 14.23 -8.70 21.27
CA LEU A 194 14.86 -9.85 21.89
C LEU A 194 16.33 -9.56 22.26
N CYS A 195 16.55 -8.58 23.16
CA CYS A 195 17.87 -8.08 23.48
C CYS A 195 18.76 -9.13 24.17
N ASP A 196 18.20 -9.99 25.03
CA ASP A 196 18.96 -10.98 25.81
C ASP A 196 19.68 -12.00 24.90
N ASN A 197 19.10 -12.31 23.74
CA ASN A 197 19.68 -13.21 22.74
C ASN A 197 20.21 -12.47 21.50
N CYS A 198 20.45 -11.18 21.62
CA CYS A 198 20.94 -10.37 20.50
C CYS A 198 22.47 -10.51 20.33
N PRO A 199 22.96 -10.87 19.14
CA PRO A 199 24.41 -11.00 18.91
C PRO A 199 25.15 -9.66 19.09
N PHE A 200 24.43 -8.53 19.03
CA PHE A 200 24.99 -7.19 19.17
C PHE A 200 24.75 -6.54 20.53
N GLN A 201 24.23 -7.28 21.52
CA GLN A 201 23.83 -6.74 22.82
C GLN A 201 24.95 -5.95 23.48
N LYS A 202 26.18 -6.52 23.53
CA LYS A 202 27.33 -5.94 24.21
C LYS A 202 27.73 -4.56 23.67
N ASP A 203 27.63 -4.38 22.35
CA ASP A 203 28.06 -3.18 21.66
C ASP A 203 26.87 -2.23 21.34
N CYS A 204 25.65 -2.61 21.71
CA CYS A 204 24.46 -1.82 21.40
C CYS A 204 24.33 -0.63 22.34
N VAL A 205 24.49 0.57 21.80
CA VAL A 205 24.43 1.83 22.58
C VAL A 205 23.07 2.00 23.27
N ALA A 206 21.97 1.75 22.54
CA ALA A 206 20.63 1.90 23.12
C ALA A 206 20.33 0.91 24.26
N PHE A 207 20.88 -0.29 24.19
CA PHE A 207 20.75 -1.27 25.28
C PHE A 207 21.55 -0.83 26.50
N ASN A 208 22.82 -0.53 26.33
CA ASN A 208 23.73 -0.13 27.41
C ASN A 208 23.30 1.18 28.11
N GLN A 209 22.60 2.07 27.39
CA GLN A 209 22.10 3.34 27.91
C GLN A 209 20.61 3.31 28.31
N ASN A 210 19.93 2.15 28.30
CA ASN A 210 18.49 2.02 28.59
C ASN A 210 17.60 2.89 27.69
N ARG A 211 17.95 3.05 26.40
CA ARG A 211 17.27 3.93 25.43
C ARG A 211 16.48 3.17 24.34
N ILE A 212 16.30 1.84 24.48
CA ILE A 212 15.60 1.01 23.50
C ILE A 212 14.20 1.55 23.14
N GLY A 213 13.45 2.00 24.14
CA GLY A 213 12.09 2.56 23.94
C GLY A 213 12.06 3.96 23.34
N GLN A 214 13.18 4.69 23.36
CA GLN A 214 13.29 6.06 22.85
C GLN A 214 13.72 6.09 21.37
N LEU A 215 14.37 5.04 20.88
CA LEU A 215 14.93 4.97 19.53
C LEU A 215 14.18 3.95 18.65
N PRO A 216 13.95 4.29 17.36
CA PRO A 216 14.36 5.52 16.68
C PRO A 216 13.49 6.72 17.06
N PHE A 217 14.08 7.91 17.07
CA PHE A 217 13.36 9.14 17.38
C PHE A 217 12.52 9.62 16.19
N LYS A 218 11.30 10.13 16.46
CA LYS A 218 10.43 10.81 15.50
C LYS A 218 9.97 12.15 16.05
N LYS A 219 10.04 13.19 15.23
CA LYS A 219 9.66 14.55 15.61
C LYS A 219 8.19 14.86 15.31
N ASN A 220 7.70 14.41 14.18
CA ASN A 220 6.40 14.82 13.66
C ASN A 220 5.27 13.85 14.03
N LYS A 221 4.11 14.40 14.40
CA LYS A 221 2.85 13.64 14.54
C LYS A 221 2.01 13.80 13.27
N ILE A 222 1.44 12.71 12.79
CA ILE A 222 0.53 12.74 11.64
C ILE A 222 -0.75 13.46 12.03
N LYS A 223 -1.11 14.50 11.24
CA LYS A 223 -2.38 15.19 11.36
C LYS A 223 -3.44 14.42 10.55
N VAL A 224 -4.57 14.09 11.16
CA VAL A 224 -5.68 13.38 10.52
C VAL A 224 -6.82 14.36 10.31
N THR A 225 -7.44 14.35 9.11
CA THR A 225 -8.61 15.17 8.77
C THR A 225 -9.83 14.28 8.60
N ASP A 226 -10.97 14.75 9.10
CA ASP A 226 -12.26 14.06 8.98
C ASP A 226 -12.92 14.42 7.64
N ARG A 227 -13.57 13.44 6.98
CA ARG A 227 -14.35 13.61 5.75
C ARG A 227 -15.63 12.78 5.85
N TYR A 228 -16.73 13.30 5.30
CA TYR A 228 -18.05 12.68 5.39
C TYR A 228 -18.56 12.32 4.01
N PHE A 229 -18.73 11.01 3.76
CA PHE A 229 -19.11 10.45 2.50
C PHE A 229 -20.52 9.87 2.57
N ASN A 230 -21.42 10.36 1.72
CA ASN A 230 -22.79 9.89 1.59
C ASN A 230 -22.93 9.20 0.23
N TYR A 231 -22.88 7.86 0.20
CA TYR A 231 -23.03 7.07 -1.01
C TYR A 231 -24.50 6.80 -1.32
N LEU A 232 -24.89 7.04 -2.55
CA LEU A 232 -26.26 6.88 -3.06
C LEU A 232 -26.38 5.54 -3.77
N VAL A 233 -27.11 4.60 -3.17
CA VAL A 233 -27.30 3.23 -3.67
C VAL A 233 -28.68 3.16 -4.31
N PHE A 234 -28.74 3.25 -5.62
CA PHE A 234 -29.98 3.17 -6.38
C PHE A 234 -30.41 1.71 -6.54
N VAL A 235 -31.68 1.47 -6.39
CA VAL A 235 -32.31 0.15 -6.52
C VAL A 235 -33.55 0.31 -7.39
N THR A 236 -33.61 -0.48 -8.47
CA THR A 236 -34.74 -0.50 -9.40
C THR A 236 -35.37 -1.89 -9.47
N PRO A 237 -36.62 -2.01 -9.92
CA PRO A 237 -37.29 -3.33 -10.13
C PRO A 237 -36.55 -4.24 -11.12
N ASP A 238 -35.86 -3.66 -12.12
CA ASP A 238 -35.08 -4.36 -13.14
C ASP A 238 -33.62 -4.61 -12.75
N ALA A 239 -33.29 -4.49 -11.45
CA ALA A 239 -31.96 -4.74 -10.88
C ALA A 239 -30.83 -3.92 -11.53
N LYS A 240 -31.08 -2.63 -11.73
CA LYS A 240 -30.10 -1.65 -12.22
C LYS A 240 -29.60 -0.73 -11.09
N THR A 241 -28.36 -0.28 -11.23
CA THR A 241 -27.75 0.67 -10.31
C THR A 241 -26.70 1.53 -11.01
N PHE A 242 -26.06 2.46 -10.28
CA PHE A 242 -24.96 3.27 -10.79
C PHE A 242 -23.65 2.91 -10.11
N LEU A 243 -22.58 2.85 -10.90
CA LEU A 243 -21.20 3.01 -10.47
C LEU A 243 -20.51 3.98 -11.41
N SER A 244 -19.72 4.89 -10.83
CA SER A 244 -18.90 5.83 -11.60
C SER A 244 -17.42 5.69 -11.20
N GLN A 245 -16.53 5.86 -12.17
CA GLN A 245 -15.10 5.85 -11.90
C GLN A 245 -14.65 7.21 -11.34
N ARG A 246 -13.89 7.17 -10.24
CA ARG A 246 -13.27 8.39 -9.68
C ARG A 246 -12.10 8.81 -10.55
N THR A 247 -12.29 9.84 -11.36
CA THR A 247 -11.26 10.39 -12.26
C THR A 247 -10.41 11.49 -11.60
N ALA A 248 -10.98 12.20 -10.61
CA ALA A 248 -10.29 13.27 -9.91
C ALA A 248 -9.09 12.75 -9.08
N LYS A 249 -8.04 13.57 -8.97
CA LYS A 249 -6.89 13.29 -8.10
C LYS A 249 -7.33 13.15 -6.65
N GLY A 250 -6.77 12.20 -5.92
CA GLY A 250 -7.06 11.98 -4.52
C GLY A 250 -7.10 10.50 -4.13
N ILE A 251 -7.76 10.21 -3.00
CA ILE A 251 -7.95 8.83 -2.57
C ILE A 251 -8.81 8.06 -3.57
N TRP A 252 -8.49 6.77 -3.77
CA TRP A 252 -9.25 5.84 -4.59
C TRP A 252 -9.42 6.24 -6.08
N GLN A 253 -8.54 7.11 -6.58
CA GLN A 253 -8.53 7.50 -8.00
C GLN A 253 -8.50 6.24 -8.90
N HIS A 254 -9.29 6.24 -9.96
CA HIS A 254 -9.56 5.17 -10.94
C HIS A 254 -10.31 3.96 -10.40
N LEU A 255 -10.69 3.95 -9.11
CA LEU A 255 -11.65 2.97 -8.61
C LEU A 255 -13.08 3.43 -8.90
N TYR A 256 -13.99 2.46 -8.87
CA TYR A 256 -15.42 2.73 -9.02
C TYR A 256 -16.09 2.91 -7.65
N GLU A 257 -17.11 3.73 -7.63
CA GLU A 257 -17.92 3.99 -6.45
C GLU A 257 -19.36 4.31 -6.83
N PHE A 258 -20.27 4.17 -5.87
CA PHE A 258 -21.62 4.72 -6.00
C PHE A 258 -21.55 6.24 -6.12
N PRO A 259 -22.59 6.90 -6.71
CA PRO A 259 -22.69 8.35 -6.66
C PRO A 259 -22.49 8.85 -5.23
N LEU A 260 -21.67 9.92 -5.09
CA LEU A 260 -21.18 10.39 -3.81
C LEU A 260 -21.57 11.86 -3.59
N VAL A 261 -22.17 12.13 -2.43
CA VAL A 261 -22.29 13.47 -1.84
C VAL A 261 -21.24 13.57 -0.72
N GLU A 262 -20.22 14.40 -0.92
CA GLU A 262 -19.24 14.70 0.14
C GLU A 262 -19.65 15.97 0.88
N SER A 263 -19.66 15.92 2.21
CA SER A 263 -20.11 17.03 3.08
C SER A 263 -19.08 17.38 4.14
N ALA A 264 -19.25 18.53 4.79
CA ALA A 264 -18.39 18.97 5.89
C ALA A 264 -18.73 18.29 7.23
N GLN A 265 -19.93 17.70 7.34
CA GLN A 265 -20.45 17.04 8.53
C GLN A 265 -21.40 15.91 8.15
N LEU A 266 -21.89 15.15 9.13
CA LEU A 266 -22.94 14.16 8.91
C LEU A 266 -24.22 14.86 8.44
N LEU A 267 -24.78 14.35 7.33
CA LEU A 267 -26.05 14.87 6.80
C LEU A 267 -27.25 14.21 7.47
N THR A 268 -28.28 14.99 7.67
CA THR A 268 -29.64 14.51 7.97
C THR A 268 -30.33 14.05 6.68
N PHE A 269 -31.49 13.43 6.83
CA PHE A 269 -32.34 13.04 5.71
C PHE A 269 -32.78 14.26 4.89
N GLU A 270 -33.22 15.32 5.57
CA GLU A 270 -33.74 16.56 4.95
C GLU A 270 -32.66 17.33 4.22
N GLU A 271 -31.43 17.33 4.73
CA GLU A 271 -30.29 17.96 4.07
C GLU A 271 -29.91 17.20 2.79
N LEU A 272 -29.83 15.87 2.86
CA LEU A 272 -29.51 15.07 1.67
C LEU A 272 -30.61 15.12 0.62
N ALA A 273 -31.88 15.04 1.01
CA ALA A 273 -33.02 15.06 0.09
C ALA A 273 -33.09 16.34 -0.80
N LYS A 274 -32.45 17.42 -0.35
CA LYS A 274 -32.35 18.70 -1.08
C LYS A 274 -31.08 18.79 -1.93
N ASP A 275 -30.16 17.80 -1.86
CA ASP A 275 -28.90 17.89 -2.60
C ASP A 275 -29.15 17.75 -4.11
N PRO A 276 -28.67 18.71 -4.94
CA PRO A 276 -28.94 18.71 -6.37
C PRO A 276 -28.34 17.50 -7.11
N ILE A 277 -27.42 16.77 -6.49
CA ILE A 277 -26.80 15.59 -7.09
C ILE A 277 -27.81 14.45 -7.28
N LEU A 278 -28.82 14.35 -6.41
CA LEU A 278 -29.88 13.33 -6.51
C LEU A 278 -30.68 13.44 -7.81
N PHE A 279 -31.01 14.66 -8.22
CA PHE A 279 -31.82 14.95 -9.40
C PHE A 279 -31.09 14.64 -10.74
N LYS A 280 -29.77 14.37 -10.67
CA LYS A 280 -28.99 13.95 -11.86
C LYS A 280 -29.24 12.47 -12.23
N TYR A 281 -29.74 11.67 -11.29
CA TYR A 281 -29.82 10.23 -11.43
C TYR A 281 -31.25 9.67 -11.49
N THR A 282 -32.22 10.42 -10.95
CA THR A 282 -33.66 10.01 -10.95
C THR A 282 -34.56 11.21 -10.67
N ASP A 283 -35.85 11.05 -10.99
CA ASP A 283 -36.88 11.98 -10.51
C ASP A 283 -37.19 11.70 -9.03
N MET A 284 -36.80 12.62 -8.17
CA MET A 284 -36.97 12.48 -6.71
C MET A 284 -38.44 12.55 -6.27
N ASN A 285 -39.38 13.02 -7.11
CA ASN A 285 -40.81 12.99 -6.79
C ASN A 285 -41.38 11.56 -6.81
N ALA A 286 -40.75 10.67 -7.59
CA ALA A 286 -41.12 9.27 -7.74
C ALA A 286 -40.16 8.30 -6.99
N ALA A 287 -39.18 8.83 -6.23
CA ALA A 287 -38.18 8.03 -5.55
C ALA A 287 -38.33 8.04 -4.04
N VAL A 288 -38.02 6.92 -3.40
CA VAL A 288 -38.05 6.76 -1.94
C VAL A 288 -36.61 6.67 -1.41
N LEU A 289 -36.20 7.67 -0.64
CA LEU A 289 -34.91 7.74 0.03
C LEU A 289 -34.99 7.10 1.42
N SER A 290 -34.02 6.30 1.79
CA SER A 290 -33.88 5.73 3.13
C SER A 290 -32.41 5.52 3.50
N LYS A 291 -32.09 5.55 4.80
CA LYS A 291 -30.74 5.33 5.30
C LYS A 291 -30.49 3.83 5.50
N ILE A 292 -29.36 3.29 5.00
CA ILE A 292 -29.02 1.88 5.15
C ILE A 292 -28.33 1.60 6.48
N ASN A 293 -27.36 2.44 6.85
CA ASN A 293 -26.63 2.27 8.11
C ASN A 293 -26.95 3.41 9.11
N GLU A 294 -27.47 3.06 10.27
CA GLU A 294 -27.82 4.00 11.33
C GLU A 294 -26.62 4.85 11.79
N LYS A 295 -25.49 4.19 12.01
CA LYS A 295 -24.24 4.84 12.41
C LYS A 295 -23.27 4.87 11.23
N PRO A 296 -22.54 5.98 11.00
CA PRO A 296 -21.57 6.06 9.93
C PRO A 296 -20.45 5.04 10.11
N ILE A 297 -20.06 4.39 9.03
CA ILE A 297 -18.91 3.47 9.01
C ILE A 297 -17.64 4.32 9.08
N LYS A 298 -16.85 4.14 10.13
CA LYS A 298 -15.54 4.80 10.27
C LYS A 298 -14.48 4.03 9.51
N HIS A 299 -13.91 4.66 8.50
CA HIS A 299 -12.83 4.07 7.70
C HIS A 299 -11.57 4.93 7.80
N LYS A 300 -10.55 4.39 8.46
CA LYS A 300 -9.30 5.10 8.74
C LYS A 300 -8.31 4.94 7.61
N LEU A 301 -7.80 6.06 7.12
CA LEU A 301 -6.67 6.18 6.21
C LEU A 301 -5.48 6.83 6.92
N SER A 302 -4.31 6.93 6.26
CA SER A 302 -3.10 7.48 6.91
C SER A 302 -3.24 8.92 7.39
N HIS A 303 -3.92 9.77 6.60
CA HIS A 303 -4.07 11.20 6.87
C HIS A 303 -5.53 11.65 6.93
N GLN A 304 -6.47 10.72 6.82
CA GLN A 304 -7.90 11.00 6.78
C GLN A 304 -8.68 9.95 7.56
N GLN A 305 -9.77 10.39 8.20
CA GLN A 305 -10.79 9.54 8.78
C GLN A 305 -12.08 9.76 7.99
N LEU A 306 -12.57 8.72 7.32
CA LEU A 306 -13.82 8.80 6.58
C LEU A 306 -14.97 8.34 7.46
N TYR A 307 -16.07 9.10 7.43
CA TYR A 307 -17.37 8.76 8.02
C TYR A 307 -18.33 8.48 6.87
N ILE A 308 -18.70 7.23 6.66
CA ILE A 308 -19.42 6.77 5.47
C ILE A 308 -20.85 6.40 5.83
N THR A 309 -21.81 7.02 5.15
CA THR A 309 -23.22 6.69 5.22
C THR A 309 -23.68 6.20 3.83
N PHE A 310 -24.41 5.10 3.80
CA PHE A 310 -25.06 4.59 2.61
C PHE A 310 -26.56 4.93 2.65
N TRP A 311 -27.07 5.45 1.54
CA TRP A 311 -28.46 5.84 1.37
C TRP A 311 -29.07 5.02 0.22
N LYS A 312 -30.15 4.34 0.51
CA LYS A 312 -30.91 3.57 -0.49
C LYS A 312 -31.94 4.48 -1.16
N ILE A 313 -31.98 4.44 -2.47
CA ILE A 313 -32.93 5.20 -3.29
C ILE A 313 -33.67 4.18 -4.15
N ASN A 314 -34.92 3.88 -3.77
CA ASN A 314 -35.80 3.05 -4.58
C ASN A 314 -36.44 3.95 -5.64
N THR A 315 -36.35 3.56 -6.91
CA THR A 315 -36.91 4.32 -8.03
C THR A 315 -37.28 3.39 -9.18
N GLU A 316 -38.29 3.77 -9.96
CA GLU A 316 -38.69 3.05 -11.15
C GLU A 316 -37.76 3.32 -12.34
N GLN A 317 -37.15 4.50 -12.40
CA GLN A 317 -36.38 4.94 -13.55
C GLN A 317 -35.07 5.62 -13.13
N LEU A 318 -34.00 5.26 -13.81
CA LEU A 318 -32.67 5.86 -13.68
C LEU A 318 -32.34 6.69 -14.92
N LEU A 319 -31.67 7.84 -14.70
CA LEU A 319 -31.22 8.75 -15.74
C LEU A 319 -29.71 8.58 -15.95
N GLY A 320 -29.28 8.16 -17.15
CA GLY A 320 -27.85 8.02 -17.49
C GLY A 320 -27.38 6.59 -17.71
N VAL A 321 -26.06 6.37 -17.61
CA VAL A 321 -25.45 5.06 -17.89
C VAL A 321 -25.51 4.19 -16.61
N VAL A 322 -26.26 3.13 -16.66
CA VAL A 322 -26.50 2.20 -15.57
C VAL A 322 -25.78 0.88 -15.79
N ILE A 323 -25.57 0.15 -14.71
CA ILE A 323 -25.03 -1.21 -14.73
C ILE A 323 -26.03 -2.20 -14.12
N ASP A 324 -25.96 -3.47 -14.53
CA ASP A 324 -26.70 -4.55 -13.89
C ASP A 324 -26.12 -4.79 -12.48
N GLU A 325 -26.95 -4.95 -11.46
CA GLU A 325 -26.52 -5.22 -10.08
C GLU A 325 -25.62 -6.46 -9.99
N ASN A 326 -25.85 -7.50 -10.79
CA ASN A 326 -25.04 -8.72 -10.82
C ASN A 326 -23.62 -8.51 -11.38
N LYS A 327 -23.39 -7.43 -12.13
CA LYS A 327 -22.07 -7.09 -12.67
C LYS A 327 -21.23 -6.20 -11.75
N ILE A 328 -21.81 -5.72 -10.64
CA ILE A 328 -21.13 -4.77 -9.73
C ILE A 328 -19.81 -5.34 -9.17
N HIS A 329 -19.75 -6.66 -8.98
CA HIS A 329 -18.57 -7.36 -8.50
C HIS A 329 -17.40 -7.36 -9.49
N ASN A 330 -17.61 -7.02 -10.76
CA ASN A 330 -16.55 -6.97 -11.77
C ASN A 330 -15.71 -5.69 -11.67
N TYR A 331 -16.22 -4.67 -11.02
CA TYR A 331 -15.55 -3.37 -10.92
C TYR A 331 -14.58 -3.32 -9.74
N PRO A 332 -13.38 -2.71 -9.89
CA PRO A 332 -12.48 -2.45 -8.76
C PRO A 332 -13.06 -1.33 -7.90
N VAL A 333 -13.34 -1.61 -6.65
CA VAL A 333 -13.89 -0.66 -5.67
C VAL A 333 -13.03 -0.57 -4.42
N PRO A 334 -13.11 0.51 -3.62
CA PRO A 334 -12.48 0.56 -2.30
C PRO A 334 -12.98 -0.57 -1.39
N ILE A 335 -12.11 -1.06 -0.50
CA ILE A 335 -12.43 -2.18 0.40
C ILE A 335 -13.70 -1.96 1.24
N VAL A 336 -14.00 -0.72 1.63
CA VAL A 336 -15.21 -0.41 2.39
C VAL A 336 -16.46 -0.59 1.52
N LEU A 337 -16.40 -0.23 0.23
CA LEU A 337 -17.49 -0.45 -0.71
C LEU A 337 -17.61 -1.93 -1.08
N GLN A 338 -16.48 -2.65 -1.24
CA GLN A 338 -16.50 -4.10 -1.46
C GLN A 338 -17.28 -4.82 -0.35
N LYS A 339 -16.95 -4.56 0.91
CA LYS A 339 -17.64 -5.14 2.07
C LYS A 339 -19.13 -4.77 2.09
N PHE A 340 -19.46 -3.54 1.73
CA PHE A 340 -20.84 -3.11 1.63
C PHE A 340 -21.58 -3.87 0.51
N ILE A 341 -20.99 -3.98 -0.68
CA ILE A 341 -21.55 -4.68 -1.84
C ILE A 341 -21.77 -6.16 -1.52
N GLU A 342 -20.78 -6.84 -0.94
CA GLU A 342 -20.88 -8.24 -0.52
C GLU A 342 -22.06 -8.46 0.43
N ASN A 343 -22.24 -7.59 1.43
CA ASN A 343 -23.33 -7.72 2.39
C ASN A 343 -24.69 -7.32 1.81
N PHE A 344 -24.78 -6.23 1.06
CA PHE A 344 -26.03 -5.65 0.60
C PHE A 344 -26.68 -6.46 -0.53
N TYR A 345 -25.86 -6.94 -1.48
CA TYR A 345 -26.38 -7.66 -2.65
C TYR A 345 -26.46 -9.18 -2.44
N THR A 346 -25.64 -9.78 -1.53
CA THR A 346 -25.77 -11.22 -1.20
C THR A 346 -27.03 -11.53 -0.39
N LEU A 347 -27.54 -10.57 0.40
CA LEU A 347 -28.80 -10.73 1.14
C LEU A 347 -30.06 -10.65 0.25
N LYS A 348 -29.91 -10.31 -1.04
CA LYS A 348 -31.01 -10.27 -2.00
C LYS A 348 -31.18 -11.58 -2.78
N THR A 349 -30.18 -12.51 -2.68
CA THR A 349 -30.23 -13.85 -3.26
C THR A 349 -30.65 -14.87 -2.20
#